data_506d23273d4e6aebbed7872f58f8f99f
#
_entry.id   506d23273d4e6aebbed7872f58f8f99f
#
_cell.length_a   1.000
_cell.length_b   1.000
_cell.length_c   1.000
_cell.angle_alpha   90.00
_cell.angle_beta   90.00
_cell.angle_gamma   90.00
#
_symmetry.space_group_name_H-M   'P 1'
#
loop_
_entity.id
_entity.type
_entity.pdbx_description
1 polymer ?
#
loop_
_entity_poly.entity_id
_entity_poly.type
_entity_poly.pdbx_seq_one_letter_code
_entity_poly.pdbx_strand_id
1 'polypeptide(L)'
;MLENMAAAFRKTKGGLSISIIIVGALLAASTGIVGATVVTMGLMSLPILINQGYKKSFSAGLVASTGTLGQIIPPSIALVLLGDVMSNAYQRAQNDMGIFSQKTVTVGDLFIGAVIPGIMICLGYLFYTMYKNKSNLNIKNYSDGKGINKVHLFKTLALPVTLIFLVLGSIFAGIATPTEAAAIGAFGALVIAYINRKINLSFIKETSEKTAVVSTMI
;
A
#
# COMPACT_ATOMS: atom_id res chain seq x y z
N MET A 1 -11.45 -0.88 -7.80
CA MET A 1 -10.31 -1.81 -7.64
C MET A 1 -10.75 -3.11 -6.96
N LEU A 2 -11.26 -3.06 -5.75
CA LEU A 2 -11.60 -4.26 -4.94
C LEU A 2 -12.58 -5.19 -5.65
N GLU A 3 -13.68 -4.69 -6.20
CA GLU A 3 -14.70 -5.48 -6.92
C GLU A 3 -14.10 -6.20 -8.15
N ASN A 4 -13.28 -5.50 -8.92
CA ASN A 4 -12.64 -6.08 -10.09
C ASN A 4 -11.64 -7.19 -9.72
N MET A 5 -10.89 -7.01 -8.61
CA MET A 5 -9.99 -8.03 -8.09
C MET A 5 -10.75 -9.20 -7.49
N ALA A 6 -11.83 -8.94 -6.75
CA ALA A 6 -12.70 -9.99 -6.22
C ALA A 6 -13.32 -10.84 -7.34
N ALA A 7 -13.70 -10.20 -8.45
CA ALA A 7 -14.17 -10.91 -9.64
C ALA A 7 -13.07 -11.78 -10.29
N ALA A 8 -11.81 -11.34 -10.29
CA ALA A 8 -10.70 -12.11 -10.83
C ALA A 8 -10.44 -13.40 -10.05
N PHE A 9 -10.60 -13.37 -8.72
CA PHE A 9 -10.40 -14.52 -7.84
C PHE A 9 -11.68 -15.27 -7.48
N ARG A 10 -12.82 -15.00 -8.17
CA ARG A 10 -14.12 -15.58 -7.83
C ARG A 10 -14.14 -17.12 -7.87
N LYS A 11 -13.25 -17.75 -8.65
CA LYS A 11 -13.16 -19.22 -8.73
C LYS A 11 -12.43 -19.85 -7.55
N THR A 12 -11.71 -19.07 -6.76
CA THR A 12 -10.96 -19.54 -5.60
C THR A 12 -11.79 -19.36 -4.33
N LYS A 13 -11.87 -20.42 -3.50
CA LYS A 13 -12.47 -20.30 -2.17
C LYS A 13 -11.70 -19.25 -1.38
N GLY A 14 -12.40 -18.20 -0.95
CA GLY A 14 -11.77 -17.07 -0.28
C GLY A 14 -11.15 -16.02 -1.21
N GLY A 15 -11.50 -16.02 -2.49
CA GLY A 15 -10.96 -15.07 -3.47
C GLY A 15 -11.14 -13.61 -3.09
N LEU A 16 -12.22 -13.25 -2.38
CA LEU A 16 -12.42 -11.91 -1.87
C LEU A 16 -11.34 -11.50 -0.86
N SER A 17 -11.01 -12.37 0.10
CA SER A 17 -9.98 -12.06 1.10
C SER A 17 -8.57 -11.97 0.47
N ILE A 18 -8.28 -12.80 -0.52
CA ILE A 18 -7.04 -12.69 -1.33
C ILE A 18 -7.00 -11.34 -2.04
N SER A 19 -8.10 -10.93 -2.66
CA SER A 19 -8.21 -9.63 -3.34
C SER A 19 -8.00 -8.47 -2.40
N ILE A 20 -8.50 -8.55 -1.17
CA ILE A 20 -8.31 -7.52 -0.13
C ILE A 20 -6.84 -7.39 0.24
N ILE A 21 -6.11 -8.50 0.39
CA ILE A 21 -4.67 -8.46 0.70
C ILE A 21 -3.90 -7.79 -0.45
N ILE A 22 -4.15 -8.19 -1.69
CA ILE A 22 -3.43 -7.64 -2.84
C ILE A 22 -3.76 -6.15 -3.04
N VAL A 23 -5.05 -5.79 -3.03
CA VAL A 23 -5.46 -4.39 -3.17
C VAL A 23 -5.00 -3.56 -1.99
N GLY A 24 -5.07 -4.11 -0.78
CA GLY A 24 -4.60 -3.44 0.43
C GLY A 24 -3.08 -3.24 0.42
N ALA A 25 -2.29 -4.21 -0.02
CA ALA A 25 -0.85 -4.05 -0.20
C ALA A 25 -0.51 -2.94 -1.22
N LEU A 26 -1.24 -2.87 -2.33
CA LEU A 26 -1.07 -1.80 -3.32
C LEU A 26 -1.48 -0.43 -2.79
N LEU A 27 -2.60 -0.34 -2.07
CA LEU A 27 -3.01 0.89 -1.42
C LEU A 27 -2.04 1.29 -0.32
N ALA A 28 -1.59 0.34 0.48
CA ALA A 28 -0.60 0.54 1.53
C ALA A 28 0.71 1.12 0.96
N ALA A 29 1.23 0.53 -0.11
CA ALA A 29 2.41 1.02 -0.82
C ALA A 29 2.22 2.41 -1.45
N SER A 30 0.97 2.81 -1.75
CA SER A 30 0.69 4.15 -2.31
C SER A 30 0.47 5.22 -1.25
N THR A 31 0.02 4.85 -0.05
CA THR A 31 -0.34 5.80 1.01
C THR A 31 0.75 6.00 2.06
N GLY A 32 1.52 4.95 2.36
CA GLY A 32 2.54 4.96 3.42
C GLY A 32 2.00 5.20 4.83
N ILE A 33 0.68 5.25 5.03
CA ILE A 33 0.00 5.61 6.30
C ILE A 33 -0.97 4.51 6.70
N VAL A 34 -0.73 3.86 7.84
CA VAL A 34 -1.55 2.76 8.36
C VAL A 34 -2.99 3.20 8.64
N GLY A 35 -3.16 4.28 9.41
CA GLY A 35 -4.48 4.71 9.87
C GLY A 35 -5.45 4.96 8.72
N ALA A 36 -5.02 5.72 7.72
CA ALA A 36 -5.83 6.03 6.55
C ALA A 36 -6.17 4.75 5.75
N THR A 37 -5.19 3.84 5.59
CA THR A 37 -5.38 2.60 4.84
C THR A 37 -6.34 1.66 5.56
N VAL A 38 -6.18 1.47 6.88
CA VAL A 38 -7.08 0.62 7.69
C VAL A 38 -8.51 1.14 7.67
N VAL A 39 -8.71 2.44 7.86
CA VAL A 39 -10.05 3.05 7.83
C VAL A 39 -10.69 2.91 6.45
N THR A 40 -9.96 3.26 5.39
CA THR A 40 -10.48 3.16 4.01
C THR A 40 -10.83 1.72 3.65
N MET A 41 -9.91 0.78 3.90
CA MET A 41 -10.13 -0.64 3.65
C MET A 41 -11.25 -1.20 4.52
N GLY A 42 -11.37 -0.73 5.78
CA GLY A 42 -12.43 -1.10 6.69
C GLY A 42 -13.81 -0.73 6.15
N LEU A 43 -13.99 0.53 5.81
CA LEU A 43 -15.26 1.03 5.28
C LEU A 43 -15.68 0.32 3.98
N MET A 44 -14.73 0.03 3.12
CA MET A 44 -15.02 -0.61 1.82
C MET A 44 -15.15 -2.12 1.90
N SER A 45 -14.34 -2.79 2.71
CA SER A 45 -14.18 -4.26 2.65
C SER A 45 -14.97 -5.00 3.72
N LEU A 46 -15.14 -4.44 4.94
CA LEU A 46 -15.82 -5.13 6.03
C LEU A 46 -17.28 -5.49 5.69
N PRO A 47 -18.11 -4.57 5.15
CA PRO A 47 -19.49 -4.91 4.81
C PRO A 47 -19.55 -6.04 3.79
N ILE A 48 -18.66 -6.02 2.79
CA ILE A 48 -18.64 -7.02 1.73
C ILE A 48 -18.22 -8.39 2.28
N LEU A 49 -17.18 -8.44 3.13
CA LEU A 49 -16.73 -9.69 3.76
C LEU A 49 -17.83 -10.33 4.61
N ILE A 50 -18.50 -9.52 5.45
CA ILE A 50 -19.56 -9.99 6.34
C ILE A 50 -20.74 -10.53 5.52
N ASN A 51 -21.15 -9.84 4.48
CA ASN A 51 -22.24 -10.26 3.58
C ASN A 51 -21.90 -11.55 2.83
N GLN A 52 -20.62 -11.82 2.58
CA GLN A 52 -20.13 -13.05 1.96
C GLN A 52 -20.00 -14.24 2.94
N GLY A 53 -20.33 -14.04 4.22
CA GLY A 53 -20.33 -15.09 5.23
C GLY A 53 -18.99 -15.26 5.97
N TYR A 54 -18.07 -14.31 5.85
CA TYR A 54 -16.84 -14.32 6.66
C TYR A 54 -17.15 -13.96 8.12
N LYS A 55 -16.44 -14.59 9.05
CA LYS A 55 -16.56 -14.25 10.48
C LYS A 55 -16.11 -12.81 10.72
N LYS A 56 -16.84 -12.04 11.54
CA LYS A 56 -16.53 -10.64 11.86
C LYS A 56 -15.10 -10.45 12.36
N SER A 57 -14.63 -11.33 13.28
CA SER A 57 -13.27 -11.28 13.83
C SER A 57 -12.19 -11.51 12.76
N PHE A 58 -12.41 -12.47 11.84
CA PHE A 58 -11.50 -12.69 10.72
C PHE A 58 -11.47 -11.49 9.78
N SER A 59 -12.63 -10.94 9.45
CA SER A 59 -12.75 -9.79 8.55
C SER A 59 -12.04 -8.55 9.12
N ALA A 60 -12.26 -8.25 10.41
CA ALA A 60 -11.59 -7.14 11.07
C ALA A 60 -10.07 -7.34 11.15
N GLY A 61 -9.62 -8.54 11.52
CA GLY A 61 -8.20 -8.89 11.56
C GLY A 61 -7.55 -8.80 10.17
N LEU A 62 -8.22 -9.27 9.12
CA LEU A 62 -7.73 -9.18 7.75
C LEU A 62 -7.52 -7.74 7.30
N VAL A 63 -8.49 -6.87 7.57
CA VAL A 63 -8.42 -5.45 7.20
C VAL A 63 -7.32 -4.75 7.98
N ALA A 64 -7.26 -4.96 9.29
CA ALA A 64 -6.24 -4.35 10.15
C ALA A 64 -4.83 -4.79 9.73
N SER A 65 -4.59 -6.10 9.57
CA SER A 65 -3.28 -6.63 9.17
C SER A 65 -2.87 -6.18 7.77
N THR A 66 -3.82 -6.11 6.83
CA THR A 66 -3.52 -5.63 5.47
C THR A 66 -3.18 -4.15 5.46
N GLY A 67 -3.87 -3.34 6.27
CA GLY A 67 -3.59 -1.90 6.38
C GLY A 67 -2.22 -1.59 6.98
N THR A 68 -1.70 -2.46 7.88
CA THR A 68 -0.37 -2.28 8.46
C THR A 68 0.77 -2.47 7.47
N LEU A 69 0.53 -3.12 6.34
CA LEU A 69 1.53 -3.27 5.27
C LEU A 69 2.07 -1.92 4.77
N GLY A 70 1.32 -0.83 4.92
CA GLY A 70 1.75 0.52 4.52
C GLY A 70 2.97 1.07 5.26
N GLN A 71 3.30 0.51 6.43
CA GLN A 71 4.53 0.88 7.14
C GLN A 71 5.71 -0.03 6.81
N ILE A 72 5.46 -1.15 6.17
CA ILE A 72 6.47 -2.17 5.88
C ILE A 72 6.87 -2.14 4.41
N ILE A 73 5.87 -2.02 3.52
CA ILE A 73 6.11 -1.97 2.08
C ILE A 73 6.49 -0.53 1.68
N PRO A 74 7.65 -0.31 1.07
CA PRO A 74 8.04 1.01 0.58
C PRO A 74 7.07 1.56 -0.49
N PRO A 75 6.91 2.90 -0.58
CA PRO A 75 7.45 3.95 0.27
C PRO A 75 6.70 4.07 1.61
N SER A 76 7.44 4.13 2.70
CA SER A 76 6.90 4.14 4.07
C SER A 76 7.43 5.36 4.84
N ILE A 77 6.54 6.10 5.49
CA ILE A 77 6.92 7.26 6.31
C ILE A 77 7.79 6.83 7.49
N ALA A 78 7.49 5.68 8.11
CA ALA A 78 8.29 5.17 9.21
C ALA A 78 9.75 4.88 8.79
N LEU A 79 9.94 4.31 7.60
CA LEU A 79 11.27 4.05 7.07
C LEU A 79 12.02 5.34 6.70
N VAL A 80 11.32 6.38 6.25
CA VAL A 80 11.93 7.69 6.00
C VAL A 80 12.46 8.28 7.29
N LEU A 81 11.61 8.37 8.33
CA LEU A 81 12.00 8.92 9.63
C LEU A 81 13.12 8.09 10.27
N LEU A 82 13.03 6.76 10.19
CA LEU A 82 14.07 5.87 10.70
C LEU A 82 15.39 6.08 9.95
N GLY A 83 15.33 6.27 8.63
CA GLY A 83 16.50 6.53 7.80
C GLY A 83 17.24 7.80 8.19
N ASP A 84 16.51 8.87 8.44
CA ASP A 84 17.09 10.14 8.88
C ASP A 84 17.76 10.01 10.25
N VAL A 85 17.10 9.37 11.21
CA VAL A 85 17.67 9.14 12.55
C VAL A 85 18.89 8.24 12.48
N MET A 86 18.82 7.14 11.73
CA MET A 86 19.95 6.20 11.58
C MET A 86 21.12 6.85 10.86
N SER A 87 20.89 7.62 9.80
CA SER A 87 21.95 8.32 9.08
C SER A 87 22.72 9.27 10.00
N ASN A 88 22.00 10.07 10.78
CA ASN A 88 22.61 10.99 11.74
C ASN A 88 23.39 10.26 12.85
N ALA A 89 22.80 9.20 13.41
CA ALA A 89 23.47 8.43 14.46
C ALA A 89 24.74 7.73 13.96
N TYR A 90 24.65 7.16 12.75
CA TYR A 90 25.77 6.46 12.12
C TYR A 90 26.93 7.40 11.78
N GLN A 91 26.64 8.61 11.27
CA GLN A 91 27.66 9.62 11.01
C GLN A 91 28.36 10.10 12.30
N ARG A 92 27.57 10.34 13.38
CA ARG A 92 28.14 10.70 14.68
C ARG A 92 29.08 9.62 15.22
N ALA A 93 28.64 8.36 15.18
CA ALA A 93 29.46 7.24 15.63
C ALA A 93 30.78 7.11 14.85
N GLN A 94 30.76 7.34 13.52
CA GLN A 94 31.97 7.34 12.71
C GLN A 94 32.91 8.50 13.05
N ASN A 95 32.36 9.69 13.32
CA ASN A 95 33.13 10.83 13.78
C ASN A 95 33.84 10.55 15.10
N ASP A 96 33.11 9.96 16.06
CA ASP A 96 33.67 9.62 17.39
C ASP A 96 34.78 8.56 17.29
N MET A 97 34.71 7.68 16.29
CA MET A 97 35.74 6.69 15.98
C MET A 97 36.89 7.24 15.11
N GLY A 98 36.86 8.53 14.74
CA GLY A 98 37.91 9.15 13.92
C GLY A 98 37.91 8.69 12.46
N ILE A 99 36.81 8.18 11.94
CA ILE A 99 36.67 7.71 10.56
C ILE A 99 36.32 8.91 9.67
N PHE A 100 37.29 9.39 8.87
CA PHE A 100 37.10 10.54 7.98
C PHE A 100 36.40 10.22 6.68
N SER A 101 36.50 8.95 6.21
CA SER A 101 35.75 8.49 5.01
C SER A 101 34.41 7.90 5.44
N GLN A 102 33.44 8.76 5.71
CA GLN A 102 32.16 8.36 6.23
C GLN A 102 31.30 7.65 5.19
N LYS A 103 30.76 6.51 5.58
CA LYS A 103 29.66 5.85 4.86
C LYS A 103 28.34 6.40 5.38
N THR A 104 27.42 6.72 4.49
CA THR A 104 26.07 7.18 4.84
C THR A 104 25.08 6.03 4.67
N VAL A 105 24.16 5.88 5.61
CA VAL A 105 22.97 5.03 5.46
C VAL A 105 21.89 5.91 4.85
N THR A 106 21.37 5.52 3.70
CA THR A 106 20.34 6.29 3.02
C THR A 106 18.95 5.70 3.27
N VAL A 107 17.92 6.52 3.14
CA VAL A 107 16.52 6.03 3.17
C VAL A 107 16.27 5.01 2.05
N GLY A 108 16.95 5.16 0.91
CA GLY A 108 16.89 4.20 -0.20
C GLY A 108 17.39 2.81 0.20
N ASP A 109 18.47 2.72 0.99
CA ASP A 109 18.99 1.45 1.50
C ASP A 109 17.97 0.74 2.40
N LEU A 110 17.28 1.52 3.25
CA LEU A 110 16.22 0.98 4.10
C LEU A 110 15.01 0.51 3.29
N PHE A 111 14.64 1.24 2.23
CA PHE A 111 13.57 0.81 1.33
C PHE A 111 13.92 -0.51 0.63
N ILE A 112 15.13 -0.64 0.08
CA ILE A 112 15.59 -1.89 -0.54
C ILE A 112 15.57 -3.03 0.49
N GLY A 113 16.07 -2.79 1.69
CA GLY A 113 16.09 -3.78 2.77
C GLY A 113 14.68 -4.22 3.21
N ALA A 114 13.70 -3.32 3.18
CA ALA A 114 12.32 -3.59 3.60
C ALA A 114 11.48 -4.34 2.56
N VAL A 115 11.88 -4.38 1.29
CA VAL A 115 11.12 -5.05 0.22
C VAL A 115 10.97 -6.55 0.52
N ILE A 116 12.05 -7.22 0.89
CA ILE A 116 12.03 -8.68 1.14
C ILE A 116 11.12 -9.02 2.33
N PRO A 117 11.29 -8.44 3.53
CA PRO A 117 10.38 -8.66 4.65
C PRO A 117 8.93 -8.31 4.32
N GLY A 118 8.69 -7.21 3.61
CA GLY A 118 7.36 -6.79 3.19
C GLY A 118 6.65 -7.83 2.30
N ILE A 119 7.36 -8.37 1.31
CA ILE A 119 6.86 -9.44 0.45
C ILE A 119 6.61 -10.71 1.27
N MET A 120 7.51 -11.08 2.17
CA MET A 120 7.34 -12.28 3.01
C MET A 120 6.09 -12.19 3.88
N ILE A 121 5.82 -11.04 4.48
CA ILE A 121 4.63 -10.82 5.31
C ILE A 121 3.37 -10.88 4.44
N CYS A 122 3.38 -10.24 3.27
CA CYS A 122 2.27 -10.28 2.33
C CYS A 122 1.96 -11.72 1.89
N LEU A 123 2.98 -12.50 1.55
CA LEU A 123 2.84 -13.92 1.22
C LEU A 123 2.32 -14.74 2.43
N GLY A 124 2.79 -14.44 3.63
CA GLY A 124 2.31 -15.05 4.87
C GLY A 124 0.81 -14.81 5.07
N TYR A 125 0.33 -13.58 4.84
CA TYR A 125 -1.10 -13.25 4.92
C TYR A 125 -1.90 -13.98 3.84
N LEU A 126 -1.41 -14.07 2.62
CA LEU A 126 -2.04 -14.82 1.54
C LEU A 126 -2.13 -16.31 1.91
N PHE A 127 -1.05 -16.90 2.36
CA PHE A 127 -1.00 -18.32 2.74
C PHE A 127 -1.94 -18.63 3.91
N TYR A 128 -1.90 -17.82 4.97
CA TYR A 128 -2.80 -17.96 6.12
C TYR A 128 -4.27 -17.87 5.70
N THR A 129 -4.59 -16.91 4.84
CA THR A 129 -5.95 -16.68 4.36
C THR A 129 -6.44 -17.84 3.50
N MET A 130 -5.59 -18.37 2.62
CA MET A 130 -5.91 -19.54 1.80
C MET A 130 -6.14 -20.79 2.68
N TYR A 131 -5.29 -21.01 3.67
CA TYR A 131 -5.42 -22.12 4.60
C TYR A 131 -6.72 -22.02 5.41
N LYS A 132 -7.01 -20.84 5.97
CA LYS A 132 -8.21 -20.62 6.80
C LYS A 132 -9.51 -20.75 6.00
N ASN A 133 -9.52 -20.28 4.76
CA ASN A 133 -10.70 -20.31 3.91
C ASN A 133 -10.99 -21.69 3.32
N LYS A 134 -10.00 -22.58 3.22
CA LYS A 134 -10.18 -23.96 2.77
C LYS A 134 -11.15 -24.74 3.67
N SER A 135 -11.11 -24.45 4.98
CA SER A 135 -11.95 -25.11 5.99
C SER A 135 -13.33 -24.47 6.18
N ASN A 136 -13.62 -23.34 5.56
CA ASN A 136 -14.85 -22.58 5.83
C ASN A 136 -15.89 -22.84 4.72
N LEU A 137 -16.83 -23.75 4.99
CA LEU A 137 -17.87 -24.19 4.05
C LEU A 137 -18.94 -23.12 3.76
N ASN A 138 -19.03 -22.07 4.58
CA ASN A 138 -20.10 -21.07 4.52
C ASN A 138 -19.74 -19.83 3.68
N ILE A 139 -18.53 -19.74 3.15
CA ILE A 139 -18.12 -18.60 2.34
C ILE A 139 -18.75 -18.76 0.94
N LYS A 140 -19.64 -17.84 0.59
CA LYS A 140 -20.22 -17.74 -0.74
C LYS A 140 -19.15 -17.27 -1.72
N ASN A 141 -19.06 -17.90 -2.88
CA ASN A 141 -18.21 -17.35 -3.95
C ASN A 141 -18.76 -15.99 -4.38
N TYR A 142 -17.88 -15.01 -4.50
CA TYR A 142 -18.27 -13.67 -4.97
C TYR A 142 -18.88 -13.78 -6.38
N SER A 143 -20.18 -13.63 -6.46
CA SER A 143 -20.94 -13.71 -7.70
C SER A 143 -21.64 -12.36 -7.96
N ASP A 144 -20.85 -11.37 -8.34
CA ASP A 144 -21.42 -10.22 -9.06
C ASP A 144 -21.56 -10.64 -10.52
N GLY A 145 -22.78 -10.67 -11.05
CA GLY A 145 -23.10 -11.18 -12.38
C GLY A 145 -22.44 -10.47 -13.57
N LYS A 146 -21.49 -9.58 -13.31
CA LYS A 146 -20.70 -8.87 -14.33
C LYS A 146 -19.47 -9.69 -14.70
N GLY A 147 -19.38 -10.04 -15.99
CA GLY A 147 -18.20 -10.70 -16.55
C GLY A 147 -16.92 -9.89 -16.30
N ILE A 148 -15.81 -10.59 -16.04
CA ILE A 148 -14.50 -9.95 -15.83
C ILE A 148 -14.06 -9.30 -17.14
N ASN A 149 -14.08 -8.01 -17.20
CA ASN A 149 -13.36 -7.29 -18.26
C ASN A 149 -11.89 -7.18 -17.87
N LYS A 150 -11.08 -8.18 -18.32
CA LYS A 150 -9.64 -8.25 -18.02
C LYS A 150 -8.90 -6.97 -18.38
N VAL A 151 -9.32 -6.30 -19.45
CA VAL A 151 -8.72 -5.03 -19.88
C VAL A 151 -9.01 -3.92 -18.89
N HIS A 152 -10.23 -3.86 -18.37
CA HIS A 152 -10.60 -2.86 -17.36
C HIS A 152 -9.89 -3.11 -16.02
N LEU A 153 -9.76 -4.38 -15.63
CA LEU A 153 -8.98 -4.78 -14.44
C LEU A 153 -7.52 -4.33 -14.58
N PHE A 154 -6.89 -4.66 -15.73
CA PHE A 154 -5.51 -4.27 -15.99
C PHE A 154 -5.32 -2.76 -15.97
N LYS A 155 -6.17 -2.00 -16.65
CA LYS A 155 -6.10 -0.52 -16.64
C LYS A 155 -6.26 0.07 -15.24
N THR A 156 -7.17 -0.49 -14.43
CA THR A 156 -7.41 0.02 -13.07
C THR A 156 -6.23 -0.23 -12.13
N LEU A 157 -5.51 -1.34 -12.32
CA LEU A 157 -4.34 -1.68 -11.50
C LEU A 157 -3.04 -1.08 -12.05
N ALA A 158 -2.92 -0.95 -13.37
CA ALA A 158 -1.71 -0.46 -14.00
C ALA A 158 -1.33 0.96 -13.55
N LEU A 159 -2.30 1.86 -13.44
CA LEU A 159 -2.04 3.25 -13.07
C LEU A 159 -1.36 3.41 -11.70
N PRO A 160 -1.92 2.86 -10.59
CA PRO A 160 -1.24 2.92 -9.28
C PRO A 160 0.09 2.17 -9.26
N VAL A 161 0.15 1.01 -9.92
CA VAL A 161 1.38 0.22 -9.97
C VAL A 161 2.49 0.97 -10.73
N THR A 162 2.17 1.57 -11.86
CA THR A 162 3.14 2.41 -12.60
C THR A 162 3.64 3.57 -11.76
N LEU A 163 2.75 4.22 -10.99
CA LEU A 163 3.13 5.32 -10.11
C LEU A 163 4.10 4.84 -9.01
N ILE A 164 3.82 3.70 -8.37
CA ILE A 164 4.69 3.10 -7.36
C ILE A 164 6.06 2.79 -7.97
N PHE A 165 6.11 2.14 -9.14
CA PHE A 165 7.36 1.85 -9.82
C PHE A 165 8.15 3.10 -10.23
N LEU A 166 7.46 4.17 -10.62
CA LEU A 166 8.09 5.43 -10.97
C LEU A 166 8.73 6.09 -9.74
N VAL A 167 8.01 6.14 -8.62
CA VAL A 167 8.49 6.72 -7.36
C VAL A 167 9.65 5.90 -6.80
N LEU A 168 9.46 4.61 -6.59
CA LEU A 168 10.51 3.74 -6.04
C LEU A 168 11.69 3.59 -7.00
N GLY A 169 11.42 3.48 -8.30
CA GLY A 169 12.46 3.38 -9.31
C GLY A 169 13.35 4.62 -9.35
N SER A 170 12.80 5.82 -9.18
CA SER A 170 13.59 7.05 -9.12
C SER A 170 14.51 7.12 -7.89
N ILE A 171 14.05 6.59 -6.74
CA ILE A 171 14.85 6.51 -5.50
C ILE A 171 15.95 5.44 -5.66
N PHE A 172 15.61 4.24 -6.13
CA PHE A 172 16.57 3.14 -6.26
C PHE A 172 17.63 3.39 -7.32
N ALA A 173 17.28 4.12 -8.38
CA ALA A 173 18.24 4.57 -9.37
C ALA A 173 19.13 5.74 -8.90
N GLY A 174 18.88 6.29 -7.70
CA GLY A 174 19.62 7.44 -7.16
C GLY A 174 19.36 8.75 -7.91
N ILE A 175 18.28 8.81 -8.72
CA ILE A 175 17.91 9.98 -9.52
C ILE A 175 17.21 11.02 -8.65
N ALA A 176 16.44 10.59 -7.68
CA ALA A 176 15.66 11.44 -6.80
C ALA A 176 15.83 11.03 -5.33
N THR A 177 15.90 12.02 -4.46
CA THR A 177 15.75 11.80 -3.02
C THR A 177 14.32 11.39 -2.70
N PRO A 178 14.04 10.78 -1.52
CA PRO A 178 12.68 10.42 -1.13
C PRO A 178 11.69 11.59 -1.19
N THR A 179 12.13 12.80 -0.84
CA THR A 179 11.31 14.01 -0.89
C THR A 179 10.96 14.42 -2.33
N GLU A 180 11.96 14.39 -3.22
CA GLU A 180 11.72 14.67 -4.65
C GLU A 180 10.85 13.59 -5.30
N ALA A 181 11.06 12.34 -4.97
CA ALA A 181 10.25 11.23 -5.44
C ALA A 181 8.79 11.33 -4.96
N ALA A 182 8.56 11.84 -3.73
CA ALA A 182 7.22 12.14 -3.24
C ALA A 182 6.54 13.24 -4.07
N ALA A 183 7.27 14.27 -4.48
CA ALA A 183 6.75 15.31 -5.39
C ALA A 183 6.40 14.73 -6.77
N ILE A 184 7.24 13.84 -7.32
CA ILE A 184 6.96 13.10 -8.56
C ILE A 184 5.68 12.26 -8.39
N GLY A 185 5.53 11.59 -7.26
CA GLY A 185 4.34 10.80 -6.93
C GLY A 185 3.07 11.64 -6.85
N ALA A 186 3.12 12.79 -6.17
CA ALA A 186 2.00 13.72 -6.06
C ALA A 186 1.60 14.29 -7.43
N PHE A 187 2.57 14.71 -8.23
CA PHE A 187 2.33 15.18 -9.58
C PHE A 187 1.73 14.09 -10.47
N GLY A 188 2.29 12.88 -10.43
CA GLY A 188 1.76 11.74 -11.17
C GLY A 188 0.34 11.37 -10.77
N ALA A 189 -0.01 11.45 -9.48
CA ALA A 189 -1.38 11.24 -9.00
C ALA A 189 -2.34 12.30 -9.54
N LEU A 190 -1.93 13.57 -9.60
CA LEU A 190 -2.71 14.65 -10.22
C LEU A 190 -2.92 14.40 -11.73
N VAL A 191 -1.87 13.99 -12.45
CA VAL A 191 -1.99 13.66 -13.88
C VAL A 191 -2.98 12.51 -14.09
N ILE A 192 -2.91 11.45 -13.26
CA ILE A 192 -3.86 10.33 -13.32
C ILE A 192 -5.30 10.81 -13.04
N ALA A 193 -5.50 11.68 -12.04
CA ALA A 193 -6.80 12.25 -11.74
C ALA A 193 -7.34 13.12 -12.89
N TYR A 194 -6.47 13.88 -13.55
CA TYR A 194 -6.81 14.69 -14.71
C TYR A 194 -7.25 13.82 -15.91
N ILE A 195 -6.48 12.81 -16.25
CA ILE A 195 -6.80 11.86 -17.34
C ILE A 195 -8.16 11.18 -17.07
N ASN A 196 -8.45 10.85 -15.81
CA ASN A 196 -9.73 10.27 -15.41
C ASN A 196 -10.88 11.29 -15.28
N ARG A 197 -10.66 12.55 -15.62
CA ARG A 197 -11.63 13.66 -15.53
C ARG A 197 -12.28 13.81 -14.15
N LYS A 198 -11.51 13.56 -13.10
CA LYS A 198 -11.97 13.64 -11.69
C LYS A 198 -11.50 14.91 -10.98
N ILE A 199 -10.71 15.75 -11.63
CA ILE A 199 -10.26 17.02 -11.06
C ILE A 199 -11.37 18.04 -11.16
N ASN A 200 -11.80 18.54 -10.00
CA ASN A 200 -12.61 19.74 -9.85
C ASN A 200 -12.07 20.51 -8.64
N LEU A 201 -12.52 21.74 -8.48
CA LEU A 201 -12.05 22.61 -7.39
C LEU A 201 -12.36 22.04 -6.01
N SER A 202 -13.51 21.39 -5.83
CA SER A 202 -13.88 20.74 -4.58
C SER A 202 -12.98 19.56 -4.27
N PHE A 203 -12.58 18.76 -5.26
CA PHE A 203 -11.64 17.65 -5.10
C PHE A 203 -10.26 18.16 -4.64
N ILE A 204 -9.74 19.22 -5.25
CA ILE A 204 -8.45 19.80 -4.87
C ILE A 204 -8.52 20.33 -3.44
N LYS A 205 -9.58 21.08 -3.09
CA LYS A 205 -9.77 21.61 -1.74
C LYS A 205 -9.84 20.50 -0.69
N GLU A 206 -10.68 19.49 -0.91
CA GLU A 206 -10.83 18.36 0.01
C GLU A 206 -9.51 17.58 0.18
N THR A 207 -8.78 17.36 -0.92
CA THR A 207 -7.48 16.68 -0.87
C THR A 207 -6.46 17.49 -0.09
N SER A 208 -6.39 18.81 -0.33
CA SER A 208 -5.47 19.70 0.39
C SER A 208 -5.78 19.78 1.89
N GLU A 209 -7.06 19.89 2.26
CA GLU A 209 -7.50 19.89 3.66
C GLU A 209 -7.13 18.57 4.37
N LYS A 210 -7.41 17.43 3.74
CA LYS A 210 -7.04 16.11 4.29
C LYS A 210 -5.54 15.94 4.42
N THR A 211 -4.78 16.41 3.42
CA THR A 211 -3.31 16.38 3.47
C THR A 211 -2.78 17.23 4.60
N ALA A 212 -3.31 18.45 4.79
CA ALA A 212 -2.91 19.31 5.89
C ALA A 212 -3.17 18.67 7.25
N VAL A 213 -4.36 18.08 7.45
CA VAL A 213 -4.69 17.36 8.70
C VAL A 213 -3.72 16.20 8.95
N VAL A 214 -3.45 15.38 7.94
CA VAL A 214 -2.51 14.24 8.10
C VAL A 214 -1.09 14.73 8.40
N SER A 215 -0.63 15.79 7.71
CA SER A 215 0.72 16.34 7.94
C SER A 215 0.90 16.95 9.32
N THR A 216 -0.18 17.45 9.96
CA THR A 216 -0.13 17.97 11.33
C THR A 216 -0.22 16.89 12.41
N MET A 217 -0.58 15.66 12.03
CA MET A 217 -0.65 14.52 12.96
C MET A 217 0.68 13.73 13.05
N ILE A 218 1.64 14.03 12.18
CA ILE A 218 2.97 13.41 12.13
C ILE A 218 3.99 14.35 12.78
#